data_19a470777ad5e30be7e2c4cab8e7086f
#
_entry.id   19a470777ad5e30be7e2c4cab8e7086f
#
_cell.length_a   1.000
_cell.length_b   1.000
_cell.length_c   1.000
_cell.angle_alpha   90.00
_cell.angle_beta   90.00
_cell.angle_gamma   90.00
#
_symmetry.space_group_name_H-M   'P 1'
#
loop_
_entity.id
_entity.type
_entity.pdbx_description
1 polymer ?
#
loop_
_entity_poly.entity_id
_entity_poly.type
_entity_poly.pdbx_seq_one_letter_code
_entity_poly.pdbx_strand_id
1 'polypeptide(L)'
;METISVLLADDHTIFREGLRALLGADEGIRIVGEAANSTDAIELATTLKPEIVVMDIMMPDFNGLQATIHILRRAPSVKVIVLSMSSDEEFVAQAIAAGVRGYLVKQTAANELLSAIREVHRGNALFSPAVSRVLLETHQYAPARKPVGLTVREREVLQLVAAGKTSKEIAFQLCISVKTVDKYRGQIMDKLNIHDVAGLTRYAIAKGLIKRSVPATVQ
;
A
#
# COMPACT_ATOMS: atom_id res chain seq x y z
N MET A 1 -18.44 10.31 25.10
CA MET A 1 -17.04 10.14 24.65
C MET A 1 -17.00 10.40 23.16
N GLU A 2 -16.00 11.12 22.68
CA GLU A 2 -15.82 11.37 21.24
C GLU A 2 -15.40 10.06 20.58
N THR A 3 -16.15 9.62 19.58
CA THR A 3 -15.94 8.32 18.92
C THR A 3 -15.00 8.54 17.73
N ILE A 4 -13.91 7.79 17.63
CA ILE A 4 -12.94 7.87 16.54
C ILE A 4 -13.57 7.30 15.26
N SER A 5 -13.66 8.10 14.22
CA SER A 5 -14.17 7.69 12.91
C SER A 5 -13.10 6.97 12.09
N VAL A 6 -13.39 5.75 11.64
CA VAL A 6 -12.43 4.88 10.94
C VAL A 6 -13.00 4.42 9.59
N LEU A 7 -12.20 4.53 8.54
CA LEU A 7 -12.43 3.91 7.24
C LEU A 7 -11.54 2.67 7.13
N LEU A 8 -12.12 1.52 6.75
CA LEU A 8 -11.39 0.28 6.46
C LEU A 8 -11.18 0.14 4.96
N ALA A 9 -9.96 -0.10 4.52
CA ALA A 9 -9.61 -0.34 3.13
C ALA A 9 -8.75 -1.61 3.01
N ASP A 10 -9.37 -2.70 2.54
CA ASP A 10 -8.73 -4.02 2.38
C ASP A 10 -9.50 -4.82 1.32
N ASP A 11 -8.84 -5.45 0.36
CA ASP A 11 -9.50 -6.25 -0.67
C ASP A 11 -9.89 -7.67 -0.20
N HIS A 12 -9.36 -8.10 0.94
CA HIS A 12 -9.67 -9.39 1.54
C HIS A 12 -10.96 -9.32 2.38
N THR A 13 -12.09 -9.75 1.83
CA THR A 13 -13.40 -9.65 2.47
C THR A 13 -13.42 -10.23 3.89
N ILE A 14 -12.91 -11.46 4.09
CA ILE A 14 -12.90 -12.12 5.40
C ILE A 14 -12.08 -11.32 6.42
N PHE A 15 -10.93 -10.78 6.01
CA PHE A 15 -10.09 -9.99 6.89
C PHE A 15 -10.77 -8.66 7.25
N ARG A 16 -11.37 -7.98 6.27
CA ARG A 16 -12.13 -6.74 6.48
C ARG A 16 -13.33 -6.94 7.40
N GLU A 17 -14.10 -8.04 7.23
CA GLU A 17 -15.19 -8.41 8.13
C GLU A 17 -14.71 -8.69 9.56
N GLY A 18 -13.55 -9.36 9.71
CA GLY A 18 -12.92 -9.59 11.00
C GLY A 18 -12.51 -8.29 11.69
N LEU A 19 -11.90 -7.35 10.94
CA LEU A 19 -11.57 -6.01 11.46
C LEU A 19 -12.83 -5.23 11.85
N ARG A 20 -13.88 -5.31 11.04
CA ARG A 20 -15.16 -4.67 11.35
C ARG A 20 -15.74 -5.20 12.65
N ALA A 21 -15.73 -6.50 12.86
CA ALA A 21 -16.21 -7.10 14.10
C ALA A 21 -15.35 -6.69 15.31
N LEU A 22 -14.03 -6.70 15.16
CA LEU A 22 -13.09 -6.29 16.20
C LEU A 22 -13.29 -4.83 16.62
N LEU A 23 -13.32 -3.92 15.65
CA LEU A 23 -13.44 -2.49 15.90
C LEU A 23 -14.84 -2.09 16.34
N GLY A 24 -15.87 -2.77 15.82
CA GLY A 24 -17.28 -2.53 16.19
C GLY A 24 -17.63 -2.98 17.61
N ALA A 25 -16.80 -3.81 18.25
CA ALA A 25 -16.95 -4.18 19.66
C ALA A 25 -16.45 -3.08 20.61
N ASP A 26 -15.77 -2.05 20.11
CA ASP A 26 -15.23 -0.94 20.90
C ASP A 26 -16.10 0.30 20.74
N GLU A 27 -16.77 0.73 21.84
CA GLU A 27 -17.67 1.89 21.85
C GLU A 27 -16.97 3.22 21.49
N GLY A 28 -15.65 3.30 21.60
CA GLY A 28 -14.84 4.47 21.26
C GLY A 28 -14.48 4.54 19.77
N ILE A 29 -14.88 3.56 18.93
CA ILE A 29 -14.55 3.52 17.52
C ILE A 29 -15.83 3.37 16.68
N ARG A 30 -15.93 4.13 15.61
CA ARG A 30 -17.02 4.05 14.65
C ARG A 30 -16.50 3.86 13.24
N ILE A 31 -16.82 2.74 12.62
CA ILE A 31 -16.53 2.51 11.20
C ILE A 31 -17.49 3.35 10.37
N VAL A 32 -16.97 4.26 9.57
CA VAL A 32 -17.74 5.18 8.73
C VAL A 32 -17.82 4.76 7.28
N GLY A 33 -16.99 3.79 6.87
CA GLY A 33 -17.00 3.24 5.53
C GLY A 33 -16.05 2.06 5.38
N GLU A 34 -16.24 1.32 4.30
CA GLU A 34 -15.39 0.18 3.90
C GLU A 34 -15.08 0.30 2.40
N ALA A 35 -13.85 0.02 2.01
CA ALA A 35 -13.39 -0.01 0.63
C ALA A 35 -12.71 -1.35 0.33
N ALA A 36 -13.00 -1.92 -0.83
CA ALA A 36 -12.39 -3.16 -1.31
C ALA A 36 -11.28 -2.94 -2.34
N ASN A 37 -11.01 -1.69 -2.70
CA ASN A 37 -9.98 -1.29 -3.65
C ASN A 37 -9.48 0.13 -3.35
N SER A 38 -8.40 0.51 -3.98
CA SER A 38 -7.73 1.79 -3.73
C SER A 38 -8.52 3.00 -4.23
N THR A 39 -9.29 2.86 -5.30
CA THR A 39 -10.10 3.94 -5.88
C THR A 39 -11.22 4.33 -4.92
N ASP A 40 -11.97 3.35 -4.44
CA ASP A 40 -13.04 3.56 -3.44
C ASP A 40 -12.46 4.12 -2.13
N ALA A 41 -11.29 3.62 -1.71
CA ALA A 41 -10.63 4.12 -0.51
C ALA A 41 -10.29 5.62 -0.61
N ILE A 42 -9.79 6.09 -1.76
CA ILE A 42 -9.51 7.51 -2.00
C ILE A 42 -10.81 8.33 -1.99
N GLU A 43 -11.83 7.85 -2.68
CA GLU A 43 -13.13 8.54 -2.78
C GLU A 43 -13.80 8.67 -1.40
N LEU A 44 -13.92 7.55 -0.69
CA LEU A 44 -14.53 7.52 0.65
C LEU A 44 -13.73 8.34 1.67
N ALA A 45 -12.41 8.26 1.66
CA ALA A 45 -11.58 9.07 2.57
C ALA A 45 -11.75 10.58 2.31
N THR A 46 -11.89 10.98 1.04
CA THR A 46 -12.07 12.39 0.65
C THR A 46 -13.47 12.90 1.02
N THR A 47 -14.49 12.06 0.85
CA THR A 47 -15.91 12.41 1.08
C THR A 47 -16.27 12.36 2.56
N LEU A 48 -15.92 11.26 3.23
CA LEU A 48 -16.31 11.01 4.64
C LEU A 48 -15.34 11.72 5.62
N LYS A 49 -14.13 12.03 5.19
CA LYS A 49 -13.07 12.65 5.99
C LYS A 49 -12.90 11.96 7.36
N PRO A 50 -12.67 10.63 7.37
CA PRO A 50 -12.48 9.91 8.61
C PRO A 50 -11.25 10.44 9.35
N GLU A 51 -11.18 10.26 10.65
CA GLU A 51 -9.99 10.61 11.43
C GLU A 51 -8.84 9.64 11.16
N ILE A 52 -9.19 8.36 10.95
CA ILE A 52 -8.23 7.29 10.67
C ILE A 52 -8.67 6.50 9.43
N VAL A 53 -7.72 6.22 8.55
CA VAL A 53 -7.85 5.20 7.50
C VAL A 53 -6.94 4.04 7.85
N VAL A 54 -7.52 2.84 7.95
CA VAL A 54 -6.78 1.58 8.05
C VAL A 54 -6.65 1.03 6.63
N MET A 55 -5.44 0.99 6.09
CA MET A 55 -5.14 0.80 4.67
C MET A 55 -4.30 -0.45 4.44
N ASP A 56 -4.81 -1.42 3.68
CA ASP A 56 -3.97 -2.48 3.12
C ASP A 56 -3.07 -1.92 2.01
N ILE A 57 -1.81 -2.34 1.99
CA ILE A 57 -0.88 -1.98 0.91
C ILE A 57 -1.21 -2.74 -0.37
N MET A 58 -1.62 -4.00 -0.27
CA MET A 58 -1.72 -4.93 -1.40
C MET A 58 -3.15 -5.02 -1.95
N MET A 59 -3.72 -3.87 -2.32
CA MET A 59 -5.04 -3.80 -2.95
C MET A 59 -4.96 -3.74 -4.49
N PRO A 60 -6.03 -4.18 -5.20
CA PRO A 60 -6.16 -3.99 -6.66
C PRO A 60 -6.21 -2.51 -7.04
N ASP A 61 -6.04 -2.23 -8.35
CA ASP A 61 -6.04 -0.94 -9.04
C ASP A 61 -4.79 -0.12 -8.77
N PHE A 62 -4.66 0.47 -7.61
CA PHE A 62 -3.46 1.15 -7.14
C PHE A 62 -2.94 0.45 -5.89
N ASN A 63 -1.62 0.43 -5.73
CA ASN A 63 -1.03 0.04 -4.46
C ASN A 63 -1.57 0.98 -3.35
N GLY A 64 -2.00 0.42 -2.20
CA GLY A 64 -2.53 1.19 -1.06
C GLY A 64 -1.62 2.32 -0.57
N LEU A 65 -0.32 2.22 -0.85
CA LEU A 65 0.63 3.28 -0.58
C LEU A 65 0.42 4.50 -1.49
N GLN A 66 0.11 4.30 -2.77
CA GLN A 66 -0.27 5.39 -3.68
C GLN A 66 -1.60 6.00 -3.28
N ALA A 67 -2.57 5.15 -2.91
CA ALA A 67 -3.83 5.63 -2.35
C ALA A 67 -3.61 6.51 -1.11
N THR A 68 -2.72 6.10 -0.21
CA THR A 68 -2.32 6.88 0.97
C THR A 68 -1.79 8.27 0.59
N ILE A 69 -0.88 8.35 -0.38
CA ILE A 69 -0.36 9.64 -0.86
C ILE A 69 -1.47 10.54 -1.40
N HIS A 70 -2.40 9.96 -2.19
CA HIS A 70 -3.54 10.70 -2.72
C HIS A 70 -4.50 11.18 -1.63
N ILE A 71 -4.78 10.34 -0.64
CA ILE A 71 -5.64 10.68 0.51
C ILE A 71 -5.01 11.83 1.30
N LEU A 72 -3.75 11.71 1.71
CA LEU A 72 -3.07 12.72 2.53
C LEU A 72 -2.92 14.07 1.81
N ARG A 73 -2.84 14.08 0.48
CA ARG A 73 -2.85 15.32 -0.30
C ARG A 73 -4.23 15.98 -0.37
N ARG A 74 -5.32 15.20 -0.47
CA ARG A 74 -6.70 15.72 -0.62
C ARG A 74 -7.38 15.98 0.71
N ALA A 75 -7.01 15.20 1.73
CA ALA A 75 -7.56 15.28 3.09
C ALA A 75 -6.42 15.24 4.13
N PRO A 76 -5.66 16.32 4.33
CA PRO A 76 -4.47 16.36 5.19
C PRO A 76 -4.76 16.10 6.68
N SER A 77 -5.99 16.25 7.12
CA SER A 77 -6.42 15.94 8.51
C SER A 77 -6.55 14.45 8.78
N VAL A 78 -6.71 13.64 7.74
CA VAL A 78 -6.82 12.19 7.84
C VAL A 78 -5.47 11.60 8.22
N LYS A 79 -5.47 10.64 9.15
CA LYS A 79 -4.28 9.88 9.52
C LYS A 79 -4.39 8.47 8.97
N VAL A 80 -3.28 7.92 8.48
CA VAL A 80 -3.28 6.59 7.87
C VAL A 80 -2.47 5.62 8.69
N ILE A 81 -3.06 4.45 8.97
CA ILE A 81 -2.42 3.26 9.53
C ILE A 81 -2.38 2.21 8.42
N VAL A 82 -1.19 1.77 8.08
CA VAL A 82 -0.97 0.72 7.09
C VAL A 82 -1.09 -0.65 7.75
N LEU A 83 -1.79 -1.57 7.08
CA LEU A 83 -1.75 -3.01 7.35
C LEU A 83 -1.04 -3.72 6.19
N SER A 84 -0.08 -4.59 6.49
CA SER A 84 0.67 -5.32 5.47
C SER A 84 0.94 -6.76 5.90
N MET A 85 1.06 -7.66 4.93
CA MET A 85 1.53 -9.04 5.19
C MET A 85 3.04 -9.10 5.45
N SER A 86 3.79 -8.03 5.17
CA SER A 86 5.25 -7.98 5.24
C SER A 86 5.74 -6.78 6.06
N SER A 87 6.87 -6.97 6.72
CA SER A 87 7.67 -5.91 7.35
C SER A 87 8.93 -5.59 6.52
N ASP A 88 8.90 -5.82 5.21
CA ASP A 88 10.00 -5.53 4.29
C ASP A 88 10.44 -4.06 4.40
N GLU A 89 11.74 -3.84 4.57
CA GLU A 89 12.36 -2.53 4.83
C GLU A 89 11.95 -1.48 3.77
N GLU A 90 11.86 -1.89 2.52
CA GLU A 90 11.55 -0.98 1.43
C GLU A 90 10.09 -0.49 1.51
N PHE A 91 9.13 -1.37 1.82
CA PHE A 91 7.74 -0.99 2.00
C PHE A 91 7.55 -0.09 3.21
N VAL A 92 8.23 -0.42 4.31
CA VAL A 92 8.21 0.38 5.54
C VAL A 92 8.75 1.79 5.27
N ALA A 93 9.92 1.90 4.64
CA ALA A 93 10.53 3.19 4.32
C ALA A 93 9.65 4.04 3.39
N GLN A 94 9.02 3.43 2.38
CA GLN A 94 8.11 4.12 1.48
C GLN A 94 6.83 4.58 2.18
N ALA A 95 6.26 3.78 3.09
CA ALA A 95 5.08 4.14 3.86
C ALA A 95 5.35 5.36 4.75
N ILE A 96 6.49 5.38 5.42
CA ILE A 96 6.91 6.51 6.27
C ILE A 96 7.14 7.75 5.42
N ALA A 97 7.83 7.63 4.28
CA ALA A 97 8.03 8.73 3.35
C ALA A 97 6.70 9.28 2.78
N ALA A 98 5.67 8.42 2.66
CA ALA A 98 4.32 8.82 2.29
C ALA A 98 3.57 9.57 3.41
N GLY A 99 4.05 9.53 4.65
CA GLY A 99 3.47 10.23 5.78
C GLY A 99 2.49 9.42 6.63
N VAL A 100 2.54 8.07 6.57
CA VAL A 100 1.71 7.23 7.45
C VAL A 100 2.07 7.45 8.91
N ARG A 101 1.10 7.28 9.79
CA ARG A 101 1.27 7.42 11.24
C ARG A 101 1.30 6.08 11.97
N GLY A 102 0.98 4.98 11.28
CA GLY A 102 1.10 3.64 11.82
C GLY A 102 1.43 2.62 10.72
N TYR A 103 2.15 1.57 11.11
CA TYR A 103 2.40 0.41 10.25
C TYR A 103 2.37 -0.86 11.10
N LEU A 104 1.41 -1.73 10.80
CA LEU A 104 1.20 -2.99 11.49
C LEU A 104 1.31 -4.16 10.51
N VAL A 105 1.82 -5.27 11.00
CA VAL A 105 1.82 -6.53 10.26
C VAL A 105 0.47 -7.22 10.49
N LYS A 106 -0.20 -7.70 9.43
CA LYS A 106 -1.53 -8.31 9.50
C LYS A 106 -1.62 -9.46 10.51
N GLN A 107 -0.53 -10.23 10.73
CA GLN A 107 -0.51 -11.32 11.69
C GLN A 107 -0.72 -10.86 13.16
N THR A 108 -0.31 -9.65 13.51
CA THR A 108 -0.43 -9.09 14.87
C THR A 108 -1.52 -8.04 14.99
N ALA A 109 -2.14 -7.65 13.89
CA ALA A 109 -3.08 -6.54 13.83
C ALA A 109 -4.26 -6.68 14.82
N ALA A 110 -4.77 -7.90 15.04
CA ALA A 110 -5.88 -8.12 15.96
C ALA A 110 -5.58 -7.64 17.40
N ASN A 111 -4.35 -7.74 17.85
CA ASN A 111 -3.93 -7.36 19.20
C ASN A 111 -3.50 -5.89 19.30
N GLU A 112 -3.01 -5.33 18.21
CA GLU A 112 -2.33 -4.02 18.20
C GLU A 112 -3.19 -2.90 17.61
N LEU A 113 -4.18 -3.22 16.76
CA LEU A 113 -4.90 -2.23 15.95
C LEU A 113 -5.72 -1.23 16.79
N LEU A 114 -6.41 -1.69 17.82
CA LEU A 114 -7.18 -0.81 18.72
C LEU A 114 -6.27 0.21 19.40
N SER A 115 -5.11 -0.25 19.90
CA SER A 115 -4.10 0.62 20.50
C SER A 115 -3.52 1.60 19.46
N ALA A 116 -3.22 1.10 18.25
CA ALA A 116 -2.68 1.92 17.16
C ALA A 116 -3.64 3.04 16.76
N ILE A 117 -4.93 2.74 16.62
CA ILE A 117 -5.95 3.73 16.29
C ILE A 117 -5.98 4.84 17.35
N ARG A 118 -5.98 4.49 18.64
CA ARG A 118 -6.01 5.47 19.72
C ARG A 118 -4.74 6.33 19.79
N GLU A 119 -3.56 5.70 19.65
CA GLU A 119 -2.29 6.43 19.67
C GLU A 119 -2.15 7.35 18.45
N VAL A 120 -2.50 6.86 17.26
CA VAL A 120 -2.48 7.68 16.04
C VAL A 120 -3.51 8.80 16.12
N HIS A 121 -4.69 8.55 16.68
CA HIS A 121 -5.69 9.61 16.92
C HIS A 121 -5.14 10.72 17.83
N ARG A 122 -4.42 10.38 18.90
CA ARG A 122 -3.75 11.34 19.81
C ARG A 122 -2.60 12.11 19.14
N GLY A 123 -2.18 11.74 17.93
CA GLY A 123 -1.09 12.37 17.19
C GLY A 123 0.25 11.66 17.28
N ASN A 124 0.32 10.56 18.03
CA ASN A 124 1.52 9.72 18.10
C ASN A 124 1.66 8.88 16.83
N ALA A 125 2.86 8.31 16.63
CA ALA A 125 3.08 7.28 15.62
C ALA A 125 3.20 5.92 16.31
N LEU A 126 2.64 4.86 15.70
CA LEU A 126 2.75 3.51 16.23
C LEU A 126 3.15 2.52 15.13
N PHE A 127 4.25 1.82 15.36
CA PHE A 127 4.80 0.83 14.46
C PHE A 127 4.94 -0.50 15.21
N SER A 128 4.58 -1.62 14.57
CA SER A 128 4.77 -2.93 15.17
C SER A 128 6.26 -3.19 15.50
N PRO A 129 6.59 -4.06 16.47
CA PRO A 129 7.98 -4.33 16.85
C PRO A 129 8.87 -4.75 15.67
N ALA A 130 8.33 -5.52 14.73
CA ALA A 130 9.05 -5.92 13.52
C ALA A 130 9.41 -4.71 12.65
N VAL A 131 8.48 -3.78 12.48
CA VAL A 131 8.67 -2.53 11.72
C VAL A 131 9.62 -1.58 12.44
N SER A 132 9.48 -1.44 13.77
CA SER A 132 10.36 -0.61 14.57
C SER A 132 11.83 -1.06 14.50
N ARG A 133 12.07 -2.37 14.43
CA ARG A 133 13.43 -2.92 14.24
C ARG A 133 14.02 -2.48 12.91
N VAL A 134 13.25 -2.61 11.83
CA VAL A 134 13.66 -2.14 10.49
C VAL A 134 14.01 -0.66 10.51
N LEU A 135 13.21 0.18 11.18
CA LEU A 135 13.48 1.61 11.31
C LEU A 135 14.78 1.91 12.05
N LEU A 136 15.04 1.21 13.15
CA LEU A 136 16.28 1.39 13.93
C LEU A 136 17.51 0.99 13.10
N GLU A 137 17.44 -0.12 12.38
CA GLU A 137 18.50 -0.59 11.50
C GLU A 137 18.77 0.41 10.36
N THR A 138 17.71 0.96 9.75
CA THR A 138 17.83 1.95 8.67
C THR A 138 18.45 3.28 9.15
N HIS A 139 18.15 3.72 10.38
CA HIS A 139 18.72 4.94 10.95
C HIS A 139 20.17 4.83 11.37
N GLN A 140 20.66 3.62 11.70
CA GLN A 140 22.06 3.40 12.06
C GLN A 140 23.01 3.37 10.85
N TYR A 141 22.48 3.24 9.62
CA TYR A 141 23.25 3.11 8.38
C TYR A 141 22.99 4.21 7.35
N ALA A 142 22.53 5.40 7.75
CA ALA A 142 22.33 6.48 6.78
C ALA A 142 23.62 7.24 6.46
N PRO A 143 24.33 6.90 5.36
CA PRO A 143 24.59 7.90 4.34
C PRO A 143 23.61 7.69 3.18
N ALA A 144 23.21 8.78 2.52
CA ALA A 144 22.24 8.80 1.42
C ALA A 144 22.51 7.72 0.35
N ARG A 145 21.96 6.51 0.55
CA ARG A 145 21.93 5.49 -0.49
C ARG A 145 20.74 5.77 -1.39
N LYS A 146 21.01 5.98 -2.67
CA LYS A 146 19.98 5.85 -3.73
C LYS A 146 19.24 4.54 -3.49
N PRO A 147 17.91 4.51 -3.55
CA PRO A 147 17.16 3.29 -3.31
C PRO A 147 17.65 2.17 -4.22
N VAL A 148 18.15 1.09 -3.63
CA VAL A 148 18.60 -0.12 -4.34
C VAL A 148 17.35 -0.95 -4.64
N GLY A 149 16.57 -0.54 -5.63
CA GLY A 149 15.33 -1.24 -5.99
C GLY A 149 14.43 -0.40 -6.87
N LEU A 150 13.32 -1.01 -7.30
CA LEU A 150 12.31 -0.30 -8.07
C LEU A 150 11.50 0.63 -7.16
N THR A 151 11.33 1.88 -7.57
CA THR A 151 10.39 2.80 -6.93
C THR A 151 8.95 2.28 -7.03
N VAL A 152 8.05 2.81 -6.21
CA VAL A 152 6.62 2.47 -6.28
C VAL A 152 6.08 2.59 -7.71
N ARG A 153 6.42 3.67 -8.41
CA ARG A 153 5.95 3.91 -9.78
C ARG A 153 6.55 2.93 -10.79
N GLU A 154 7.81 2.57 -10.63
CA GLU A 154 8.45 1.54 -11.45
C GLU A 154 7.85 0.16 -11.21
N ARG A 155 7.44 -0.17 -9.97
CA ARG A 155 6.74 -1.43 -9.67
C ARG A 155 5.35 -1.48 -10.29
N GLU A 156 4.58 -0.40 -10.22
CA GLU A 156 3.28 -0.31 -10.88
C GLU A 156 3.40 -0.54 -12.39
N VAL A 157 4.37 0.11 -13.01
CA VAL A 157 4.66 -0.10 -14.43
C VAL A 157 5.08 -1.54 -14.69
N LEU A 158 5.95 -2.13 -13.84
CA LEU A 158 6.37 -3.53 -13.96
C LEU A 158 5.21 -4.50 -13.82
N GLN A 159 4.29 -4.27 -12.89
CA GLN A 159 3.08 -5.10 -12.71
C GLN A 159 2.23 -5.10 -13.98
N LEU A 160 1.99 -3.94 -14.56
CA LEU A 160 1.19 -3.80 -15.78
C LEU A 160 1.89 -4.38 -17.01
N VAL A 161 3.22 -4.22 -17.12
CA VAL A 161 4.03 -4.87 -18.17
C VAL A 161 3.93 -6.39 -18.03
N ALA A 162 4.06 -6.92 -16.82
CA ALA A 162 3.99 -8.35 -16.54
C ALA A 162 2.56 -8.91 -16.71
N ALA A 163 1.53 -8.07 -16.58
CA ALA A 163 0.14 -8.40 -16.93
C ALA A 163 -0.14 -8.31 -18.45
N GLY A 164 0.88 -8.06 -19.28
CA GLY A 164 0.76 -8.01 -20.74
C GLY A 164 0.23 -6.70 -21.30
N LYS A 165 0.17 -5.63 -20.52
CA LYS A 165 -0.32 -4.32 -20.98
C LYS A 165 0.71 -3.63 -21.87
N THR A 166 0.21 -2.99 -22.93
CA THR A 166 1.01 -2.12 -23.82
C THR A 166 1.34 -0.79 -23.15
N SER A 167 2.39 -0.10 -23.61
CA SER A 167 2.73 1.24 -23.11
C SER A 167 1.60 2.24 -23.22
N LYS A 168 0.69 2.11 -24.23
CA LYS A 168 -0.48 2.97 -24.38
C LYS A 168 -1.54 2.70 -23.30
N GLU A 169 -1.83 1.43 -23.01
CA GLU A 169 -2.77 1.04 -21.96
C GLU A 169 -2.26 1.44 -20.58
N ILE A 170 -0.96 1.24 -20.33
CA ILE A 170 -0.30 1.65 -19.08
C ILE A 170 -0.37 3.17 -18.91
N ALA A 171 -0.09 3.91 -19.97
CA ALA A 171 -0.17 5.38 -19.98
C ALA A 171 -1.58 5.87 -19.64
N PHE A 172 -2.58 5.26 -20.24
CA PHE A 172 -3.98 5.55 -19.96
C PHE A 172 -4.36 5.22 -18.51
N GLN A 173 -4.05 4.01 -18.06
CA GLN A 173 -4.40 3.53 -16.71
C GLN A 173 -3.70 4.33 -15.59
N LEU A 174 -2.46 4.77 -15.84
CA LEU A 174 -1.68 5.51 -14.87
C LEU A 174 -1.78 7.05 -15.01
N CYS A 175 -2.59 7.53 -15.95
CA CYS A 175 -2.78 8.96 -16.28
C CYS A 175 -1.45 9.69 -16.53
N ILE A 176 -0.55 9.09 -17.33
CA ILE A 176 0.75 9.64 -17.73
C ILE A 176 0.98 9.53 -19.23
N SER A 177 2.01 10.17 -19.75
CA SER A 177 2.33 10.05 -21.19
C SER A 177 2.98 8.68 -21.50
N VAL A 178 2.79 8.19 -22.74
CA VAL A 178 3.47 6.99 -23.25
C VAL A 178 4.99 7.11 -23.09
N LYS A 179 5.54 8.29 -23.41
CA LYS A 179 6.98 8.59 -23.24
C LYS A 179 7.43 8.40 -21.79
N THR A 180 6.58 8.74 -20.82
CA THR A 180 6.85 8.55 -19.40
C THR A 180 6.87 7.06 -19.03
N VAL A 181 5.94 6.26 -19.59
CA VAL A 181 5.93 4.80 -19.40
C VAL A 181 7.20 4.17 -19.96
N ASP A 182 7.61 4.56 -21.18
CA ASP A 182 8.81 4.02 -21.82
C ASP A 182 10.07 4.38 -21.03
N LYS A 183 10.14 5.59 -20.44
CA LYS A 183 11.19 5.98 -19.52
C LYS A 183 11.24 5.06 -18.28
N TYR A 184 10.09 4.77 -17.66
CA TYR A 184 10.02 3.85 -16.52
C TYR A 184 10.44 2.43 -16.91
N ARG A 185 10.01 1.94 -18.06
CA ARG A 185 10.44 0.62 -18.57
C ARG A 185 11.95 0.52 -18.73
N GLY A 186 12.59 1.55 -19.31
CA GLY A 186 14.05 1.62 -19.39
C GLY A 186 14.70 1.60 -18.01
N GLN A 187 14.25 2.43 -17.09
CA GLN A 187 14.77 2.48 -15.71
C GLN A 187 14.62 1.15 -14.97
N ILE A 188 13.49 0.45 -15.15
CA ILE A 188 13.25 -0.88 -14.57
C ILE A 188 14.24 -1.90 -15.15
N MET A 189 14.41 -1.93 -16.47
CA MET A 189 15.34 -2.82 -17.15
C MET A 189 16.78 -2.61 -16.67
N ASP A 190 17.21 -1.36 -16.56
CA ASP A 190 18.55 -0.99 -16.08
C ASP A 190 18.75 -1.40 -14.61
N LYS A 191 17.78 -1.10 -13.73
CA LYS A 191 17.88 -1.41 -12.31
C LYS A 191 17.87 -2.90 -12.01
N LEU A 192 17.11 -3.69 -12.77
CA LEU A 192 17.02 -5.13 -12.60
C LEU A 192 18.06 -5.91 -13.42
N ASN A 193 18.77 -5.23 -14.33
CA ASN A 193 19.63 -5.84 -15.33
C ASN A 193 18.89 -6.93 -16.14
N ILE A 194 17.64 -6.65 -16.52
CA ILE A 194 16.75 -7.52 -17.29
C ILE A 194 16.24 -6.72 -18.47
N HIS A 195 16.64 -7.09 -19.70
CA HIS A 195 16.35 -6.30 -20.90
C HIS A 195 15.29 -6.90 -21.83
N ASP A 196 14.49 -7.84 -21.32
CA ASP A 196 13.37 -8.44 -22.06
C ASP A 196 12.10 -8.53 -21.19
N VAL A 197 10.94 -8.50 -21.84
CA VAL A 197 9.64 -8.53 -21.16
C VAL A 197 9.38 -9.86 -20.45
N ALA A 198 9.85 -10.98 -21.01
CA ALA A 198 9.66 -12.30 -20.43
C ALA A 198 10.47 -12.42 -19.12
N GLY A 199 11.68 -11.87 -19.07
CA GLY A 199 12.50 -11.76 -17.87
C GLY A 199 11.83 -10.89 -16.80
N LEU A 200 11.31 -9.73 -17.19
CA LEU A 200 10.57 -8.86 -16.29
C LEU A 200 9.32 -9.55 -15.71
N THR A 201 8.61 -10.32 -16.55
CA THR A 201 7.43 -11.09 -16.09
C THR A 201 7.82 -12.17 -15.10
N ARG A 202 8.89 -12.95 -15.38
CA ARG A 202 9.41 -13.96 -14.44
C ARG A 202 9.83 -13.33 -13.10
N TYR A 203 10.49 -12.19 -13.15
CA TYR A 203 10.88 -11.45 -11.96
C TYR A 203 9.65 -11.01 -11.15
N ALA A 204 8.64 -10.43 -11.81
CA ALA A 204 7.41 -9.99 -11.16
C ALA A 204 6.66 -11.14 -10.48
N ILE A 205 6.60 -12.33 -11.12
CA ILE A 205 6.02 -13.54 -10.52
C ILE A 205 6.85 -14.00 -9.32
N ALA A 206 8.17 -14.08 -9.45
CA ALA A 206 9.07 -14.52 -8.37
C ALA A 206 9.01 -13.62 -7.13
N LYS A 207 8.74 -12.31 -7.33
CA LYS A 207 8.57 -11.33 -6.26
C LYS A 207 7.12 -11.21 -5.76
N GLY A 208 6.19 -12.02 -6.28
CA GLY A 208 4.78 -11.98 -5.88
C GLY A 208 4.04 -10.71 -6.31
N LEU A 209 4.59 -9.94 -7.24
CA LEU A 209 3.99 -8.71 -7.74
C LEU A 209 2.75 -8.97 -8.61
N ILE A 210 2.64 -10.15 -9.22
CA ILE A 210 1.47 -10.62 -9.95
C ILE A 210 1.16 -12.07 -9.58
N LYS A 211 -0.12 -12.43 -9.52
CA LYS A 211 -0.56 -13.81 -9.37
C LYS A 211 -0.34 -14.55 -10.70
N ARG A 212 0.09 -15.78 -10.62
CA ARG A 212 0.26 -16.67 -11.78
C ARG A 212 -1.13 -16.97 -12.37
N SER A 213 -1.51 -16.28 -13.45
CA SER A 213 -2.66 -16.72 -14.24
C SER A 213 -2.27 -18.01 -14.94
N VAL A 214 -2.87 -19.14 -14.54
CA VAL A 214 -2.81 -20.38 -15.30
C VAL A 214 -3.69 -20.12 -16.53
N PRO A 215 -3.18 -20.23 -17.77
CA PRO A 215 -4.04 -20.14 -18.95
C PRO A 215 -5.06 -21.27 -18.87
N ALA A 216 -6.35 -20.93 -19.00
CA ALA A 216 -7.40 -21.93 -19.16
C ALA A 216 -7.03 -22.78 -20.39
N THR A 217 -6.85 -24.08 -20.15
CA THR A 217 -6.64 -25.07 -21.20
C THR A 217 -7.86 -25.01 -22.12
N VAL A 218 -7.67 -24.54 -23.36
CA VAL A 218 -8.66 -24.65 -24.40
C VAL A 218 -8.76 -26.14 -24.73
N GLN A 219 -9.89 -26.77 -24.43
CA GLN A 219 -10.31 -28.04 -24.99
C GLN A 219 -10.95 -27.81 -26.36
#